data_68629261f03ac06294fd46823c2f3e7c
#
_entry.id   68629261f03ac06294fd46823c2f3e7c
#
_cell.length_a   1.000
_cell.length_b   1.000
_cell.length_c   1.000
_cell.angle_alpha   90.00
_cell.angle_beta   90.00
_cell.angle_gamma   90.00
#
_symmetry.space_group_name_H-M   'P 1'
#
loop_
_entity.id
_entity.type
_entity.pdbx_description
1 polymer ?
#
loop_
_entity_poly.entity_id
_entity_poly.type
_entity_poly.pdbx_seq_one_letter_code
_entity_poly.pdbx_strand_id
1 'polypeptide(L)'
;MIAVALALKTTGWSHFRLIPAVLCFLFAFLMQIDSNFINDYFDCVKGNDDTATRLGPKRACAEGWITLTAMRRGLFVTSALACLVGLPLIYFGGWEMIIVGVVCVIFAFLYTTFFSYKGLGDILVLVFFGIVPVCFTYYVIMPDNLQTITWRVLAVSLGCGLVIDTLLCINNFRDRHNDKRDGKITLIVRLGEQNGARLYNIVGSLGAVITMVTLMLSTKHPQMSAVVIFPFLFYAYKHSQSYAMLKKIWKGKELNRVLGMTARDMFIYGIMTVVAVI
;
A
#
# COMPACT_ATOMS: atom_id res chain seq x y z
N MET A 1 -4.07 10.38 3.15
CA MET A 1 -4.71 11.37 2.24
C MET A 1 -6.15 10.99 1.88
N ILE A 2 -6.41 9.87 1.20
CA ILE A 2 -7.76 9.46 0.73
C ILE A 2 -8.77 9.40 1.88
N ALA A 3 -8.46 8.70 2.97
CA ALA A 3 -9.34 8.60 4.14
C ALA A 3 -9.66 9.97 4.76
N VAL A 4 -8.66 10.85 4.84
CA VAL A 4 -8.80 12.22 5.34
C VAL A 4 -9.76 13.03 4.45
N ALA A 5 -9.60 12.94 3.12
CA ALA A 5 -10.49 13.62 2.18
C ALA A 5 -11.95 13.12 2.30
N LEU A 6 -12.14 11.79 2.39
CA LEU A 6 -13.46 11.18 2.57
C LEU A 6 -14.11 11.63 3.90
N ALA A 7 -13.36 11.66 4.99
CA ALA A 7 -13.84 12.13 6.29
C ALA A 7 -14.19 13.62 6.23
N LEU A 8 -13.31 14.45 5.68
CA LEU A 8 -13.53 15.89 5.53
C LEU A 8 -14.78 16.20 4.67
N LYS A 9 -14.98 15.46 3.56
CA LYS A 9 -16.19 15.57 2.73
C LYS A 9 -17.46 15.24 3.51
N THR A 10 -17.37 14.30 4.45
CA THR A 10 -18.54 13.85 5.24
C THR A 10 -18.84 14.80 6.39
N THR A 11 -17.82 15.27 7.11
CA THR A 11 -17.97 16.04 8.36
C THR A 11 -17.91 17.55 8.17
N GLY A 12 -17.30 18.04 7.08
CA GLY A 12 -16.87 19.43 6.96
C GLY A 12 -15.71 19.75 7.93
N TRP A 13 -15.17 20.95 7.82
CA TRP A 13 -14.06 21.41 8.67
C TRP A 13 -14.42 21.55 10.15
N SER A 14 -15.66 21.87 10.46
CA SER A 14 -16.13 22.12 11.84
C SER A 14 -16.12 20.88 12.75
N HIS A 15 -16.27 19.69 12.17
CA HIS A 15 -16.33 18.43 12.91
C HIS A 15 -15.19 17.48 12.59
N PHE A 16 -14.22 17.95 11.81
CA PHE A 16 -13.05 17.16 11.44
C PHE A 16 -12.06 17.02 12.61
N ARG A 17 -11.71 15.79 12.95
CA ARG A 17 -10.78 15.48 14.03
C ARG A 17 -9.35 15.36 13.51
N LEU A 18 -8.53 16.41 13.67
CA LEU A 18 -7.15 16.47 13.19
C LEU A 18 -6.22 15.51 13.96
N ILE A 19 -6.37 15.41 15.29
CA ILE A 19 -5.47 14.61 16.13
C ILE A 19 -5.42 13.13 15.68
N PRO A 20 -6.54 12.39 15.56
CA PRO A 20 -6.49 11.01 15.09
C PRO A 20 -5.98 10.89 13.65
N ALA A 21 -6.20 11.89 12.79
CA ALA A 21 -5.64 11.90 11.43
C ALA A 21 -4.11 11.91 11.44
N VAL A 22 -3.50 12.76 12.30
CA VAL A 22 -2.05 12.83 12.48
C VAL A 22 -1.51 11.55 13.12
N LEU A 23 -2.16 11.02 14.14
CA LEU A 23 -1.75 9.76 14.79
C LEU A 23 -1.78 8.58 13.79
N CYS A 24 -2.82 8.46 12.97
CA CYS A 24 -2.89 7.43 11.92
C CYS A 24 -1.77 7.60 10.88
N PHE A 25 -1.45 8.83 10.49
CA PHE A 25 -0.35 9.10 9.56
C PHE A 25 0.99 8.67 10.16
N LEU A 26 1.28 9.04 11.41
CA LEU A 26 2.52 8.68 12.10
C LEU A 26 2.61 7.17 12.33
N PHE A 27 1.52 6.53 12.74
CA PHE A 27 1.45 5.07 12.88
C PHE A 27 1.76 4.37 11.56
N ALA A 28 1.08 4.76 10.48
CA ALA A 28 1.31 4.16 9.16
C ALA A 28 2.75 4.39 8.67
N PHE A 29 3.33 5.56 8.93
CA PHE A 29 4.70 5.87 8.57
C PHE A 29 5.71 4.99 9.33
N LEU A 30 5.52 4.80 10.65
CA LEU A 30 6.36 3.92 11.47
C LEU A 30 6.22 2.45 11.04
N MET A 31 4.99 1.97 10.78
CA MET A 31 4.75 0.62 10.28
C MET A 31 5.37 0.39 8.89
N GLN A 32 5.45 1.42 8.05
CA GLN A 32 6.15 1.34 6.76
C GLN A 32 7.67 1.19 6.96
N ILE A 33 8.26 1.90 7.92
CA ILE A 33 9.67 1.73 8.29
C ILE A 33 9.91 0.32 8.82
N ASP A 34 9.06 -0.15 9.75
CA ASP A 34 9.13 -1.51 10.29
C ASP A 34 9.05 -2.58 9.20
N SER A 35 8.13 -2.46 8.27
CA SER A 35 8.01 -3.38 7.14
C SER A 35 9.31 -3.46 6.31
N ASN A 36 9.98 -2.33 6.08
CA ASN A 36 11.25 -2.31 5.38
C ASN A 36 12.38 -2.94 6.22
N PHE A 37 12.44 -2.67 7.52
CA PHE A 37 13.43 -3.25 8.43
C PHE A 37 13.24 -4.77 8.58
N ILE A 38 11.98 -5.23 8.68
CA ILE A 38 11.63 -6.65 8.71
C ILE A 38 12.12 -7.34 7.43
N ASN A 39 11.83 -6.75 6.26
CA ASN A 39 12.28 -7.30 5.00
C ASN A 39 13.81 -7.36 4.92
N ASP A 40 14.51 -6.27 5.27
CA ASP A 40 15.98 -6.21 5.22
C ASP A 40 16.63 -7.24 6.19
N TYR A 41 16.09 -7.34 7.40
CA TYR A 41 16.60 -8.26 8.41
C TYR A 41 16.39 -9.73 8.02
N PHE A 42 15.15 -10.11 7.71
CA PHE A 42 14.81 -11.52 7.47
C PHE A 42 15.32 -12.03 6.12
N ASP A 43 15.34 -11.21 5.08
CA ASP A 43 15.90 -11.60 3.79
C ASP A 43 17.43 -11.79 3.90
N CYS A 44 18.12 -10.95 4.66
CA CYS A 44 19.54 -11.11 4.95
C CYS A 44 19.82 -12.41 5.77
N VAL A 45 19.06 -12.67 6.84
CA VAL A 45 19.20 -13.88 7.66
C VAL A 45 18.94 -15.16 6.85
N LYS A 46 17.99 -15.12 5.91
CA LYS A 46 17.67 -16.26 5.03
C LYS A 46 18.63 -16.42 3.85
N GLY A 47 19.52 -15.46 3.62
CA GLY A 47 20.44 -15.47 2.48
C GLY A 47 19.79 -15.19 1.13
N ASN A 48 18.58 -14.62 1.13
CA ASN A 48 17.85 -14.30 -0.12
C ASN A 48 18.34 -13.01 -0.79
N ASP A 49 19.10 -12.19 -0.07
CA ASP A 49 19.64 -10.91 -0.55
C ASP A 49 21.11 -11.04 -0.98
N ASP A 50 21.39 -11.97 -1.90
CA ASP A 50 22.72 -12.06 -2.51
C ASP A 50 23.01 -10.77 -3.31
N THR A 51 24.03 -10.02 -2.87
CA THR A 51 24.44 -8.74 -3.46
C THR A 51 24.84 -8.86 -4.93
N ALA A 52 25.34 -10.04 -5.35
CA ALA A 52 25.77 -10.30 -6.72
C ALA A 52 24.58 -10.46 -7.69
N THR A 53 23.48 -11.05 -7.25
CA THR A 53 22.32 -11.38 -8.10
C THR A 53 21.13 -10.47 -7.90
N ARG A 54 21.14 -9.60 -6.89
CA ARG A 54 20.05 -8.70 -6.57
C ARG A 54 19.80 -7.67 -7.66
N LEU A 55 18.55 -7.60 -8.14
CA LEU A 55 18.09 -6.64 -9.14
C LEU A 55 17.51 -5.36 -8.53
N GLY A 56 16.97 -5.45 -7.32
CA GLY A 56 16.36 -4.34 -6.58
C GLY A 56 17.38 -3.40 -5.94
N PRO A 57 16.90 -2.35 -5.22
CA PRO A 57 17.76 -1.47 -4.44
C PRO A 57 18.61 -2.25 -3.44
N LYS A 58 19.78 -1.72 -3.13
CA LYS A 58 20.69 -2.30 -2.13
C LYS A 58 20.03 -2.39 -0.75
N ARG A 59 20.36 -3.42 0.00
CA ARG A 59 19.87 -3.68 1.37
C ARG A 59 20.96 -3.44 2.38
N ALA A 60 20.66 -2.72 3.46
CA ALA A 60 21.66 -2.27 4.41
C ALA A 60 22.34 -3.45 5.16
N CYS A 61 21.58 -4.50 5.51
CA CYS A 61 22.14 -5.69 6.16
C CYS A 61 22.98 -6.53 5.20
N ALA A 62 22.50 -6.75 3.97
CA ALA A 62 23.21 -7.56 2.97
C ALA A 62 24.49 -6.91 2.48
N GLU A 63 24.53 -5.56 2.36
CA GLU A 63 25.73 -4.79 2.01
C GLU A 63 26.69 -4.59 3.22
N GLY A 64 26.31 -5.05 4.42
CA GLY A 64 27.13 -4.88 5.61
C GLY A 64 27.20 -3.44 6.16
N TRP A 65 26.33 -2.55 5.71
CA TRP A 65 26.27 -1.15 6.20
C TRP A 65 25.76 -1.07 7.63
N ILE A 66 24.90 -2.02 8.02
CA ILE A 66 24.32 -2.12 9.36
C ILE A 66 24.42 -3.57 9.80
N THR A 67 24.82 -3.79 11.06
CA THR A 67 24.86 -5.13 11.66
C THR A 67 23.43 -5.63 11.93
N LEU A 68 23.21 -6.94 11.88
CA LEU A 68 21.94 -7.57 12.22
C LEU A 68 21.46 -7.17 13.63
N THR A 69 22.41 -7.01 14.59
CA THR A 69 22.08 -6.56 15.95
C THR A 69 21.57 -5.13 15.97
N ALA A 70 22.19 -4.22 15.20
CA ALA A 70 21.73 -2.83 15.10
C ALA A 70 20.36 -2.75 14.40
N MET A 71 20.15 -3.53 13.32
CA MET A 71 18.85 -3.58 12.63
C MET A 71 17.75 -4.09 13.57
N ARG A 72 18.01 -5.14 14.36
CA ARG A 72 17.05 -5.66 15.35
C ARG A 72 16.72 -4.63 16.43
N ARG A 73 17.70 -3.85 16.90
CA ARG A 73 17.44 -2.73 17.84
C ARG A 73 16.61 -1.64 17.19
N GLY A 74 16.93 -1.25 15.97
CA GLY A 74 16.14 -0.28 15.19
C GLY A 74 14.70 -0.72 15.04
N LEU A 75 14.47 -1.98 14.66
CA LEU A 75 13.14 -2.58 14.54
C LEU A 75 12.37 -2.54 15.88
N PHE A 76 13.02 -2.90 16.98
CA PHE A 76 12.38 -2.82 18.30
C PHE A 76 11.96 -1.39 18.66
N VAL A 77 12.85 -0.40 18.41
CA VAL A 77 12.55 1.02 18.69
C VAL A 77 11.40 1.53 17.83
N THR A 78 11.41 1.26 16.53
CA THR A 78 10.35 1.74 15.63
C THR A 78 9.01 1.07 15.91
N SER A 79 9.00 -0.24 16.21
CA SER A 79 7.78 -0.94 16.64
C SER A 79 7.24 -0.41 17.97
N ALA A 80 8.11 -0.13 18.95
CA ALA A 80 7.69 0.47 20.23
C ALA A 80 7.10 1.89 20.01
N LEU A 81 7.72 2.69 19.16
CA LEU A 81 7.20 4.01 18.78
C LEU A 81 5.86 3.90 18.05
N ALA A 82 5.69 2.93 17.15
CA ALA A 82 4.42 2.68 16.49
C ALA A 82 3.32 2.34 17.49
N CYS A 83 3.62 1.48 18.48
CA CYS A 83 2.68 1.16 19.57
C CYS A 83 2.33 2.41 20.39
N LEU A 84 3.32 3.22 20.78
CA LEU A 84 3.09 4.46 21.55
C LEU A 84 2.22 5.47 20.79
N VAL A 85 2.42 5.61 19.49
CA VAL A 85 1.61 6.49 18.62
C VAL A 85 0.22 5.91 18.36
N GLY A 86 0.12 4.59 18.28
CA GLY A 86 -1.16 3.89 18.04
C GLY A 86 -2.08 3.83 19.27
N LEU A 87 -1.52 3.73 20.48
CA LEU A 87 -2.30 3.62 21.71
C LEU A 87 -3.36 4.74 21.90
N PRO A 88 -3.06 6.03 21.67
CA PRO A 88 -4.07 7.09 21.81
C PRO A 88 -5.26 6.96 20.83
N LEU A 89 -5.13 6.17 19.75
CA LEU A 89 -6.25 5.93 18.83
C LEU A 89 -7.41 5.18 19.49
N ILE A 90 -7.17 4.50 20.61
CA ILE A 90 -8.21 3.86 21.44
C ILE A 90 -9.23 4.88 21.93
N TYR A 91 -8.77 6.07 22.30
CA TYR A 91 -9.66 7.15 22.73
C TYR A 91 -10.65 7.59 21.65
N PHE A 92 -10.25 7.49 20.38
CA PHE A 92 -11.05 7.93 19.23
C PHE A 92 -11.86 6.80 18.58
N GLY A 93 -11.39 5.56 18.65
CA GLY A 93 -11.97 4.44 17.91
C GLY A 93 -12.38 3.23 18.77
N GLY A 94 -12.26 3.35 20.10
CA GLY A 94 -12.62 2.25 21.01
C GLY A 94 -11.54 1.16 21.13
N TRP A 95 -11.85 0.14 21.93
CA TRP A 95 -10.94 -0.97 22.23
C TRP A 95 -10.56 -1.80 20.99
N GLU A 96 -11.40 -1.78 19.97
CA GLU A 96 -11.17 -2.46 18.71
C GLU A 96 -9.87 -2.00 18.03
N MET A 97 -9.42 -0.78 18.30
CA MET A 97 -8.16 -0.25 17.78
C MET A 97 -6.94 -1.00 18.30
N ILE A 98 -7.01 -1.59 19.49
CA ILE A 98 -5.94 -2.49 19.98
C ILE A 98 -5.83 -3.71 19.08
N ILE A 99 -6.96 -4.34 18.77
CA ILE A 99 -6.99 -5.53 17.91
C ILE A 99 -6.42 -5.18 16.53
N VAL A 100 -6.84 -4.07 15.95
CA VAL A 100 -6.33 -3.60 14.65
C VAL A 100 -4.81 -3.39 14.71
N GLY A 101 -4.30 -2.71 15.75
CA GLY A 101 -2.87 -2.47 15.93
C GLY A 101 -2.06 -3.76 16.07
N VAL A 102 -2.51 -4.67 16.93
CA VAL A 102 -1.87 -5.98 17.14
C VAL A 102 -1.86 -6.79 15.84
N VAL A 103 -2.97 -6.83 15.13
CA VAL A 103 -3.07 -7.52 13.83
C VAL A 103 -2.11 -6.89 12.82
N CYS A 104 -2.01 -5.56 12.73
CA CYS A 104 -1.06 -4.88 11.85
C CYS A 104 0.39 -5.29 12.14
N VAL A 105 0.79 -5.29 13.42
CA VAL A 105 2.16 -5.69 13.82
C VAL A 105 2.42 -7.15 13.48
N ILE A 106 1.53 -8.07 13.87
CA ILE A 106 1.69 -9.51 13.58
C ILE A 106 1.83 -9.75 12.08
N PHE A 107 0.97 -9.15 11.26
CA PHE A 107 1.00 -9.36 9.82
C PHE A 107 2.17 -8.66 9.13
N ALA A 108 2.74 -7.60 9.68
CA ALA A 108 3.99 -7.04 9.18
C ALA A 108 5.14 -8.06 9.23
N PHE A 109 5.25 -8.83 10.32
CA PHE A 109 6.22 -9.93 10.43
C PHE A 109 5.86 -11.13 9.56
N LEU A 110 4.61 -11.58 9.60
CA LEU A 110 4.15 -12.75 8.86
C LEU A 110 4.20 -12.55 7.33
N TYR A 111 4.06 -11.32 6.86
CA TYR A 111 4.19 -10.99 5.45
C TYR A 111 5.53 -11.46 4.90
N THR A 112 6.63 -11.03 5.51
CA THR A 112 7.99 -11.35 5.04
C THR A 112 8.40 -12.78 5.34
N THR A 113 8.02 -13.31 6.51
CA THR A 113 8.51 -14.60 6.96
C THR A 113 7.77 -15.78 6.36
N PHE A 114 6.49 -15.62 6.00
CA PHE A 114 5.62 -16.72 5.61
C PHE A 114 4.78 -16.45 4.35
N PHE A 115 3.98 -15.40 4.33
CA PHE A 115 2.96 -15.21 3.30
C PHE A 115 3.52 -14.82 1.93
N SER A 116 4.62 -14.04 1.89
CA SER A 116 5.26 -13.67 0.63
C SER A 116 5.79 -14.89 -0.14
N TYR A 117 6.21 -15.94 0.58
CA TYR A 117 6.67 -17.19 -0.03
C TYR A 117 5.53 -18.05 -0.59
N LYS A 118 4.30 -17.84 -0.11
CA LYS A 118 3.11 -18.61 -0.53
C LYS A 118 2.27 -17.91 -1.60
N GLY A 119 2.73 -16.77 -2.11
CA GLY A 119 2.00 -16.00 -3.12
C GLY A 119 0.74 -15.31 -2.58
N LEU A 120 0.68 -15.05 -1.28
CA LEU A 120 -0.42 -14.34 -0.62
C LEU A 120 -0.09 -12.85 -0.39
N GLY A 121 1.08 -12.39 -0.87
CA GLY A 121 1.54 -11.02 -0.70
C GLY A 121 0.56 -9.99 -1.26
N ASP A 122 0.00 -10.23 -2.44
CA ASP A 122 -0.94 -9.35 -3.12
C ASP A 122 -2.22 -9.12 -2.27
N ILE A 123 -2.77 -10.20 -1.68
CA ILE A 123 -3.93 -10.09 -0.77
C ILE A 123 -3.58 -9.26 0.48
N LEU A 124 -2.40 -9.48 1.05
CA LEU A 124 -1.97 -8.74 2.23
C LEU A 124 -1.73 -7.25 1.92
N VAL A 125 -1.18 -6.92 0.75
CA VAL A 125 -1.07 -5.53 0.31
C VAL A 125 -2.44 -4.90 0.16
N LEU A 126 -3.39 -5.58 -0.47
CA LEU A 126 -4.77 -5.12 -0.59
C LEU A 126 -5.39 -4.78 0.77
N VAL A 127 -5.20 -5.66 1.76
CA VAL A 127 -5.77 -5.49 3.10
C VAL A 127 -5.02 -4.44 3.90
N PHE A 128 -3.69 -4.58 4.07
CA PHE A 128 -2.91 -3.78 5.03
C PHE A 128 -2.38 -2.45 4.47
N PHE A 129 -2.42 -2.26 3.15
CA PHE A 129 -2.07 -0.97 2.53
C PHE A 129 -3.28 -0.27 1.89
N GLY A 130 -4.39 -0.98 1.68
CA GLY A 130 -5.64 -0.44 1.16
C GLY A 130 -6.72 -0.36 2.23
N ILE A 131 -7.34 -1.50 2.55
CA ILE A 131 -8.54 -1.56 3.37
C ILE A 131 -8.30 -1.02 4.78
N VAL A 132 -7.33 -1.59 5.51
CA VAL A 132 -7.05 -1.21 6.90
C VAL A 132 -6.73 0.28 7.02
N PRO A 133 -5.74 0.85 6.32
CA PRO A 133 -5.38 2.25 6.52
C PRO A 133 -6.47 3.22 6.07
N VAL A 134 -7.23 2.92 5.01
CA VAL A 134 -8.30 3.85 4.57
C VAL A 134 -9.52 3.75 5.48
N CYS A 135 -10.00 2.54 5.77
CA CYS A 135 -11.21 2.36 6.57
C CYS A 135 -11.03 2.81 8.02
N PHE A 136 -9.95 2.39 8.68
CA PHE A 136 -9.77 2.73 10.10
C PHE A 136 -9.31 4.17 10.31
N THR A 137 -8.53 4.76 9.40
CA THR A 137 -8.24 6.20 9.46
C THR A 137 -9.52 7.02 9.29
N TYR A 138 -10.39 6.64 8.34
CA TYR A 138 -11.71 7.28 8.20
C TYR A 138 -12.51 7.14 9.50
N TYR A 139 -12.63 5.93 10.04
CA TYR A 139 -13.42 5.61 11.22
C TYR A 139 -13.04 6.46 12.44
N VAL A 140 -11.73 6.53 12.77
CA VAL A 140 -11.28 7.26 13.98
C VAL A 140 -11.36 8.79 13.83
N ILE A 141 -11.37 9.31 12.58
CA ILE A 141 -11.56 10.74 12.32
C ILE A 141 -13.01 11.16 12.51
N MET A 142 -13.95 10.25 12.24
CA MET A 142 -15.39 10.56 12.31
C MET A 142 -15.84 10.85 13.75
N PRO A 143 -16.80 11.77 13.96
CA PRO A 143 -17.47 11.94 15.25
C PRO A 143 -18.15 10.64 15.72
N ASP A 144 -18.26 10.42 17.02
CA ASP A 144 -18.71 9.14 17.61
C ASP A 144 -20.07 8.66 17.09
N ASN A 145 -20.99 9.59 16.84
CA ASN A 145 -22.31 9.28 16.27
C ASN A 145 -22.30 8.95 14.77
N LEU A 146 -21.17 9.11 14.08
CA LEU A 146 -20.99 8.86 12.66
C LEU A 146 -19.89 7.83 12.36
N GLN A 147 -19.36 7.17 13.38
CA GLN A 147 -18.28 6.16 13.24
C GLN A 147 -18.82 4.87 12.63
N THR A 148 -18.99 4.87 11.32
CA THR A 148 -19.40 3.69 10.54
C THR A 148 -18.60 3.60 9.25
N ILE A 149 -18.11 2.40 8.92
CA ILE A 149 -17.46 2.14 7.64
C ILE A 149 -18.56 1.90 6.60
N THR A 150 -18.81 2.90 5.77
CA THR A 150 -19.79 2.79 4.69
C THR A 150 -19.27 1.95 3.53
N TRP A 151 -20.16 1.39 2.71
CA TRP A 151 -19.78 0.66 1.50
C TRP A 151 -18.90 1.49 0.56
N ARG A 152 -19.09 2.82 0.55
CA ARG A 152 -18.30 3.75 -0.28
C ARG A 152 -16.85 3.83 0.20
N VAL A 153 -16.64 3.95 1.50
CA VAL A 153 -15.30 3.94 2.10
C VAL A 153 -14.62 2.61 1.83
N LEU A 154 -15.34 1.49 1.99
CA LEU A 154 -14.83 0.16 1.70
C LEU A 154 -14.46 -0.01 0.22
N ALA A 155 -15.31 0.43 -0.71
CA ALA A 155 -15.01 0.33 -2.14
C ALA A 155 -13.82 1.19 -2.57
N VAL A 156 -13.70 2.44 -2.05
CA VAL A 156 -12.55 3.30 -2.30
C VAL A 156 -11.28 2.71 -1.69
N SER A 157 -11.36 2.10 -0.51
CA SER A 157 -10.21 1.43 0.13
C SER A 157 -9.73 0.22 -0.66
N LEU A 158 -10.65 -0.55 -1.23
CA LEU A 158 -10.35 -1.65 -2.15
C LEU A 158 -9.65 -1.13 -3.42
N GLY A 159 -10.18 -0.08 -4.03
CA GLY A 159 -9.54 0.57 -5.18
C GLY A 159 -8.14 1.09 -4.87
N CYS A 160 -7.94 1.69 -3.69
CA CYS A 160 -6.65 2.14 -3.21
C CYS A 160 -5.66 0.97 -3.06
N GLY A 161 -6.08 -0.12 -2.43
CA GLY A 161 -5.25 -1.31 -2.25
C GLY A 161 -4.83 -1.95 -3.56
N LEU A 162 -5.73 -2.04 -4.54
CA LEU A 162 -5.41 -2.54 -5.88
C LEU A 162 -4.39 -1.66 -6.60
N VAL A 163 -4.51 -0.34 -6.52
CA VAL A 163 -3.50 0.56 -7.10
C VAL A 163 -2.15 0.42 -6.39
N ILE A 164 -2.13 0.28 -5.07
CA ILE A 164 -0.88 0.05 -4.31
C ILE A 164 -0.25 -1.30 -4.68
N ASP A 165 -1.07 -2.33 -4.93
CA ASP A 165 -0.59 -3.65 -5.32
C ASP A 165 0.20 -3.65 -6.65
N THR A 166 0.00 -2.66 -7.52
CA THR A 166 0.84 -2.49 -8.73
C THR A 166 2.33 -2.40 -8.38
N LEU A 167 2.69 -1.80 -7.23
CA LEU A 167 4.08 -1.70 -6.79
C LEU A 167 4.64 -3.07 -6.38
N LEU A 168 3.84 -3.91 -5.72
CA LEU A 168 4.22 -5.28 -5.42
C LEU A 168 4.31 -6.12 -6.71
N CYS A 169 3.35 -5.98 -7.61
CA CYS A 169 3.37 -6.67 -8.91
C CYS A 169 4.65 -6.40 -9.69
N ILE A 170 5.08 -5.12 -9.81
CA ILE A 170 6.32 -4.80 -10.55
C ILE A 170 7.58 -5.26 -9.82
N ASN A 171 7.61 -5.21 -8.48
CA ASN A 171 8.70 -5.79 -7.69
C ASN A 171 8.84 -7.29 -7.94
N ASN A 172 7.75 -8.04 -7.76
CA ASN A 172 7.72 -9.49 -7.98
C ASN A 172 8.00 -9.83 -9.45
N PHE A 173 7.57 -9.01 -10.41
CA PHE A 173 7.85 -9.20 -11.82
C PHE A 173 9.33 -9.04 -12.13
N ARG A 174 10.00 -8.04 -11.54
CA ARG A 174 11.44 -7.84 -11.68
C ARG A 174 12.22 -9.02 -11.14
N ASP A 175 11.83 -9.49 -9.96
CA ASP A 175 12.57 -10.48 -9.19
C ASP A 175 12.13 -11.94 -9.47
N ARG A 176 11.14 -12.17 -10.37
CA ARG A 176 10.48 -13.45 -10.60
C ARG A 176 11.40 -14.66 -10.83
N HIS A 177 12.56 -14.45 -11.47
CA HIS A 177 13.52 -15.53 -11.70
C HIS A 177 14.30 -15.87 -10.43
N ASN A 178 14.71 -14.87 -9.66
CA ASN A 178 15.36 -15.04 -8.38
C ASN A 178 14.40 -15.66 -7.36
N ASP A 179 13.17 -15.10 -7.26
CA ASP A 179 12.11 -15.61 -6.38
C ASP A 179 11.86 -17.10 -6.64
N LYS A 180 11.73 -17.49 -7.92
CA LYS A 180 11.53 -18.91 -8.29
C LYS A 180 12.71 -19.79 -7.89
N ARG A 181 13.95 -19.33 -8.12
CA ARG A 181 15.17 -20.05 -7.74
C ARG A 181 15.25 -20.24 -6.22
N ASP A 182 14.90 -19.20 -5.47
CA ASP A 182 15.00 -19.15 -4.01
C ASP A 182 13.77 -19.75 -3.31
N GLY A 183 12.87 -20.42 -4.07
CA GLY A 183 11.68 -21.11 -3.56
C GLY A 183 10.53 -20.16 -3.14
N LYS A 184 10.60 -18.87 -3.47
CA LYS A 184 9.55 -17.89 -3.20
C LYS A 184 8.53 -17.89 -4.35
N ILE A 185 7.39 -18.51 -4.11
CA ILE A 185 6.34 -18.71 -5.12
C ILE A 185 5.31 -17.58 -5.05
N THR A 186 5.70 -16.40 -5.52
CA THR A 186 4.82 -15.24 -5.61
C THR A 186 3.68 -15.46 -6.63
N LEU A 187 2.64 -14.61 -6.58
CA LEU A 187 1.55 -14.67 -7.56
C LEU A 187 2.07 -14.51 -9.00
N ILE A 188 3.05 -13.64 -9.20
CA ILE A 188 3.71 -13.43 -10.50
C ILE A 188 4.45 -14.70 -10.97
N VAL A 189 5.16 -15.39 -10.06
CA VAL A 189 5.84 -16.66 -10.39
C VAL A 189 4.84 -17.72 -10.80
N ARG A 190 3.68 -17.80 -10.12
CA ARG A 190 2.61 -18.76 -10.45
C ARG A 190 1.95 -18.49 -11.82
N LEU A 191 1.65 -17.23 -12.09
CA LEU A 191 0.97 -16.82 -13.32
C LEU A 191 1.89 -16.84 -14.55
N GLY A 192 3.20 -16.79 -14.33
CA GLY A 192 4.19 -16.64 -15.40
C GLY A 192 4.27 -15.22 -15.94
N GLU A 193 5.25 -14.96 -16.80
CA GLU A 193 5.62 -13.62 -17.23
C GLU A 193 4.48 -12.86 -17.92
N GLN A 194 3.81 -13.49 -18.88
CA GLN A 194 2.78 -12.80 -19.66
C GLN A 194 1.56 -12.42 -18.83
N ASN A 195 1.07 -13.36 -18.01
CA ASN A 195 -0.08 -13.12 -17.15
C ASN A 195 0.30 -12.23 -15.96
N GLY A 196 1.54 -12.30 -15.46
CA GLY A 196 2.05 -11.39 -14.44
C GLY A 196 2.09 -9.94 -14.93
N ALA A 197 2.54 -9.70 -16.16
CA ALA A 197 2.49 -8.36 -16.75
C ALA A 197 1.04 -7.87 -16.97
N ARG A 198 0.12 -8.78 -17.36
CA ARG A 198 -1.31 -8.45 -17.48
C ARG A 198 -1.92 -8.12 -16.12
N LEU A 199 -1.57 -8.88 -15.07
CA LEU A 199 -2.04 -8.63 -13.70
C LEU A 199 -1.68 -7.22 -13.25
N TYR A 200 -0.42 -6.78 -13.45
CA TYR A 200 0.01 -5.41 -13.16
C TYR A 200 -0.93 -4.36 -13.78
N ASN A 201 -1.27 -4.54 -15.06
CA ASN A 201 -2.18 -3.61 -15.75
C ASN A 201 -3.62 -3.68 -15.22
N ILE A 202 -4.12 -4.89 -14.95
CA ILE A 202 -5.49 -5.13 -14.51
C ILE A 202 -5.71 -4.52 -13.10
N VAL A 203 -4.83 -4.79 -12.15
CA VAL A 203 -5.03 -4.31 -10.77
C VAL A 203 -5.00 -2.78 -10.69
N GLY A 204 -4.09 -2.12 -11.41
CA GLY A 204 -4.04 -0.67 -11.45
C GLY A 204 -5.27 -0.04 -12.12
N SER A 205 -5.70 -0.59 -13.26
CA SER A 205 -6.88 -0.11 -13.97
C SER A 205 -8.17 -0.37 -13.19
N LEU A 206 -8.34 -1.57 -12.63
CA LEU A 206 -9.50 -1.96 -11.85
C LEU A 206 -9.63 -1.11 -10.58
N GLY A 207 -8.52 -0.86 -9.88
CA GLY A 207 -8.52 0.01 -8.70
C GLY A 207 -8.99 1.42 -9.01
N ALA A 208 -8.53 2.00 -10.12
CA ALA A 208 -8.99 3.31 -10.57
C ALA A 208 -10.48 3.32 -10.96
N VAL A 209 -10.93 2.29 -11.69
CA VAL A 209 -12.35 2.16 -12.10
C VAL A 209 -13.27 2.01 -10.90
N ILE A 210 -12.95 1.15 -9.93
CA ILE A 210 -13.74 0.97 -8.71
C ILE A 210 -13.87 2.30 -7.98
N THR A 211 -12.77 3.03 -7.78
CA THR A 211 -12.80 4.32 -7.08
C THR A 211 -13.61 5.36 -7.86
N MET A 212 -13.37 5.50 -9.15
CA MET A 212 -14.09 6.41 -10.03
C MET A 212 -15.60 6.16 -9.98
N VAL A 213 -16.04 4.92 -10.21
CA VAL A 213 -17.46 4.54 -10.20
C VAL A 213 -18.09 4.80 -8.83
N THR A 214 -17.39 4.44 -7.75
CA THR A 214 -17.87 4.68 -6.38
C THR A 214 -18.09 6.17 -6.12
N LEU A 215 -17.16 7.03 -6.55
CA LEU A 215 -17.30 8.48 -6.37
C LEU A 215 -18.41 9.06 -7.28
N MET A 216 -18.55 8.59 -8.51
CA MET A 216 -19.65 8.98 -9.39
C MET A 216 -21.01 8.63 -8.81
N LEU A 217 -21.19 7.41 -8.29
CA LEU A 217 -22.44 6.99 -7.62
C LEU A 217 -22.72 7.77 -6.32
N SER A 218 -21.71 8.48 -5.81
CA SER A 218 -21.81 9.28 -4.59
C SER A 218 -22.17 10.74 -4.85
N THR A 219 -22.03 11.21 -6.10
CA THR A 219 -22.37 12.59 -6.48
C THR A 219 -23.87 12.72 -6.71
N LYS A 220 -24.49 13.72 -6.06
CA LYS A 220 -25.91 14.05 -6.25
C LYS A 220 -26.16 14.84 -7.54
N HIS A 221 -25.15 15.37 -8.18
CA HIS A 221 -25.22 16.24 -9.34
C HIS A 221 -24.52 15.62 -10.56
N PRO A 222 -25.26 15.23 -11.61
CA PRO A 222 -24.67 14.64 -12.83
C PRO A 222 -23.57 15.50 -13.49
N GLN A 223 -23.68 16.81 -13.36
CA GLN A 223 -22.72 17.78 -13.92
C GLN A 223 -21.32 17.66 -13.29
N MET A 224 -21.21 17.14 -12.05
CA MET A 224 -19.94 16.91 -11.38
C MET A 224 -19.25 15.60 -11.81
N SER A 225 -19.90 14.78 -12.63
CA SER A 225 -19.29 13.52 -13.10
C SER A 225 -18.00 13.75 -13.90
N ALA A 226 -17.92 14.84 -14.67
CA ALA A 226 -16.71 15.20 -15.41
C ALA A 226 -15.52 15.49 -14.46
N VAL A 227 -15.78 16.17 -13.34
CA VAL A 227 -14.75 16.48 -12.32
C VAL A 227 -14.20 15.18 -11.70
N VAL A 228 -15.06 14.17 -11.54
CA VAL A 228 -14.63 12.85 -11.05
C VAL A 228 -13.89 12.05 -12.13
N ILE A 229 -14.35 12.06 -13.38
CA ILE A 229 -13.79 11.24 -14.45
C ILE A 229 -12.36 11.70 -14.84
N PHE A 230 -12.13 13.00 -15.00
CA PHE A 230 -10.89 13.56 -15.52
C PHE A 230 -9.63 13.13 -14.71
N PRO A 231 -9.61 13.19 -13.37
CA PRO A 231 -8.51 12.72 -12.56
C PRO A 231 -8.14 11.26 -12.83
N PHE A 232 -9.13 10.38 -12.97
CA PHE A 232 -8.89 8.95 -13.19
C PHE A 232 -8.45 8.63 -14.63
N LEU A 233 -8.90 9.40 -15.63
CA LEU A 233 -8.35 9.30 -16.98
C LEU A 233 -6.87 9.70 -17.02
N PHE A 234 -6.49 10.74 -16.27
CA PHE A 234 -5.09 11.13 -16.16
C PHE A 234 -4.23 10.05 -15.52
N TYR A 235 -4.71 9.45 -14.40
CA TYR A 235 -4.04 8.29 -13.80
C TYR A 235 -3.93 7.13 -14.79
N ALA A 236 -5.03 6.75 -15.46
CA ALA A 236 -5.06 5.66 -16.43
C ALA A 236 -4.05 5.87 -17.57
N TYR A 237 -3.93 7.11 -18.07
CA TYR A 237 -2.90 7.47 -19.04
C TYR A 237 -1.49 7.25 -18.50
N LYS A 238 -1.18 7.66 -17.27
CA LYS A 238 0.13 7.44 -16.65
C LYS A 238 0.41 5.96 -16.43
N HIS A 239 -0.56 5.23 -15.90
CA HIS A 239 -0.45 3.79 -15.68
C HIS A 239 -0.23 3.02 -16.99
N SER A 240 -0.91 3.40 -18.07
CA SER A 240 -0.70 2.80 -19.41
C SER A 240 0.72 3.03 -19.95
N GLN A 241 1.32 4.20 -19.69
CA GLN A 241 2.72 4.47 -20.01
C GLN A 241 3.68 3.57 -19.22
N SER A 242 3.41 3.36 -17.93
CA SER A 242 4.21 2.46 -17.08
C SER A 242 4.09 1.01 -17.54
N TYR A 243 2.90 0.57 -17.93
CA TYR A 243 2.67 -0.76 -18.50
C TYR A 243 3.36 -0.93 -19.89
N ALA A 244 3.31 0.09 -20.74
CA ALA A 244 4.04 0.06 -22.02
C ALA A 244 5.55 -0.04 -21.80
N MET A 245 6.09 0.66 -20.79
CA MET A 245 7.50 0.58 -20.43
C MET A 245 7.86 -0.79 -19.85
N LEU A 246 7.00 -1.39 -19.01
CA LEU A 246 7.16 -2.78 -18.53
C LEU A 246 7.30 -3.75 -19.70
N LYS A 247 6.42 -3.67 -20.70
CA LYS A 247 6.47 -4.53 -21.90
C LYS A 247 7.73 -4.29 -22.75
N LYS A 248 8.25 -3.07 -22.77
CA LYS A 248 9.46 -2.73 -23.54
C LYS A 248 10.72 -3.28 -22.86
N ILE A 249 10.84 -3.16 -21.53
CA ILE A 249 12.04 -3.55 -20.77
C ILE A 249 12.03 -5.06 -20.49
N TRP A 250 10.93 -5.59 -20.02
CA TRP A 250 10.64 -7.00 -19.75
C TRP A 250 11.50 -7.71 -18.68
N LYS A 251 12.80 -7.41 -18.52
CA LYS A 251 13.70 -8.09 -17.58
C LYS A 251 14.86 -7.22 -17.09
N GLY A 252 15.45 -7.60 -15.97
CA GLY A 252 16.68 -7.03 -15.44
C GLY A 252 16.50 -5.76 -14.62
N LYS A 253 17.62 -5.14 -14.23
CA LYS A 253 17.69 -3.95 -13.37
C LYS A 253 16.95 -2.73 -13.94
N GLU A 254 16.82 -2.65 -15.23
CA GLU A 254 16.09 -1.59 -15.93
C GLU A 254 14.60 -1.50 -15.47
N LEU A 255 14.02 -2.59 -14.96
CA LEU A 255 12.68 -2.60 -14.39
C LEU A 255 12.53 -1.71 -13.14
N ASN A 256 13.64 -1.30 -12.50
CA ASN A 256 13.60 -0.28 -11.44
C ASN A 256 13.09 1.07 -11.96
N ARG A 257 13.23 1.37 -13.25
CA ARG A 257 12.60 2.54 -13.89
C ARG A 257 11.08 2.42 -13.88
N VAL A 258 10.53 1.25 -14.19
CA VAL A 258 9.08 1.00 -14.13
C VAL A 258 8.59 1.07 -12.68
N LEU A 259 9.38 0.55 -11.73
CA LEU A 259 9.08 0.66 -10.30
C LEU A 259 8.94 2.14 -9.88
N GLY A 260 9.88 3.00 -10.27
CA GLY A 260 9.81 4.44 -10.00
C GLY A 260 8.61 5.12 -10.67
N MET A 261 8.28 4.73 -11.91
CA MET A 261 7.09 5.21 -12.61
C MET A 261 5.81 4.77 -11.89
N THR A 262 5.74 3.52 -11.41
CA THR A 262 4.60 2.99 -10.65
C THR A 262 4.42 3.73 -9.33
N ALA A 263 5.48 3.98 -8.58
CA ALA A 263 5.42 4.76 -7.35
C ALA A 263 4.89 6.19 -7.59
N ARG A 264 5.33 6.85 -8.66
CA ARG A 264 4.79 8.14 -9.10
C ARG A 264 3.30 8.03 -9.43
N ASP A 265 2.89 7.00 -10.17
CA ASP A 265 1.50 6.82 -10.61
C ASP A 265 0.56 6.57 -9.41
N MET A 266 1.02 5.82 -8.39
CA MET A 266 0.31 5.67 -7.11
C MET A 266 0.12 7.00 -6.39
N PHE A 267 1.14 7.85 -6.36
CA PHE A 267 1.05 9.18 -5.76
C PHE A 267 0.06 10.07 -6.52
N ILE A 268 0.12 10.04 -7.86
CA ILE A 268 -0.84 10.72 -8.74
C ILE A 268 -2.26 10.22 -8.45
N TYR A 269 -2.49 8.90 -8.37
CA TYR A 269 -3.79 8.35 -8.02
C TYR A 269 -4.30 8.89 -6.68
N GLY A 270 -3.45 8.94 -5.66
CA GLY A 270 -3.81 9.48 -4.35
C GLY A 270 -4.27 10.94 -4.43
N ILE A 271 -3.52 11.81 -5.13
CA ILE A 271 -3.89 13.21 -5.34
C ILE A 271 -5.18 13.32 -6.16
N MET A 272 -5.28 12.59 -7.27
CA MET A 272 -6.46 12.63 -8.14
C MET A 272 -7.72 12.14 -7.42
N THR A 273 -7.59 11.15 -6.53
CA THR A 273 -8.70 10.71 -5.68
C THR A 273 -9.12 11.81 -4.69
N VAL A 274 -8.16 12.51 -4.08
CA VAL A 274 -8.46 13.64 -3.18
C VAL A 274 -9.19 14.74 -3.94
N VAL A 275 -8.71 15.13 -5.11
CA VAL A 275 -9.35 16.15 -5.97
C VAL A 275 -10.76 15.74 -6.38
N ALA A 276 -10.98 14.46 -6.69
CA ALA A 276 -12.31 13.95 -7.07
C ALA A 276 -13.28 13.85 -5.87
N VAL A 277 -12.75 13.72 -4.64
CA VAL A 277 -13.57 13.67 -3.42
C VAL A 277 -13.99 15.06 -2.95
N ILE A 278 -13.09 16.04 -2.93
CA ILE A 278 -13.34 17.39 -2.43
C ILE A 278 -14.20 18.20 -3.42
#